data_f943297a11ecae73531a71046d8aaf4d
#
_entry.id   f943297a11ecae73531a71046d8aaf4d
#
_cell.length_a   1.000
_cell.length_b   1.000
_cell.length_c   1.000
_cell.angle_alpha   90.00
_cell.angle_beta   90.00
_cell.angle_gamma   90.00
#
_symmetry.space_group_name_H-M   'P 1'
#
loop_
_entity.id
_entity.type
_entity.pdbx_description
1 polymer ?
#
loop_
_entity_poly.entity_id
_entity_poly.type
_entity_poly.pdbx_seq_one_letter_code
_entity_poly.pdbx_strand_id
1 'polypeptide(L)'
;MQEKIEALVRAVQPLDQKAMLAAEAHQARLAKPPGSLGRLEELSVQLAGITGKVHNELPRKQLLVFAADNGVVAEGVSSAPQSVTMQQTINLTRGKTGAAVLAKRFGCGLTVCDVGVNADICESAVLNRKIAYGTQNICAGPAMTREQALQAILTGAAVAENVDADAVGIGEMGIGNTTTSSAMLAVLLGADVDKVTGRGGGITEESFRKKKAVIRTAIAVNRPNRDDVIDVLAKVGGFDLAAMCGAFLGAAASRRAAVIDGFISAVAALCAVRLCPLVRGYLIPSHASFEIGYRLAMEELALRPLFDLDMRLGEGSGCPLAFQVLDAACAVMNNMASFDEAGINDDYLDEIRQGDQFTP
;
A
#
# COMPACT_ATOMS: atom_id res chain seq x y z
N MET A 1 -2.98 -2.69 -24.35
CA MET A 1 -2.70 -2.46 -22.91
C MET A 1 -2.83 -3.74 -22.07
N GLN A 2 -3.81 -4.57 -22.34
CA GLN A 2 -4.00 -5.85 -21.62
C GLN A 2 -2.72 -6.72 -21.64
N GLU A 3 -2.11 -6.93 -22.80
CA GLU A 3 -0.86 -7.69 -22.94
C GLU A 3 0.30 -7.13 -22.11
N LYS A 4 0.35 -5.79 -21.92
CA LYS A 4 1.36 -5.15 -21.07
C LYS A 4 1.14 -5.46 -19.58
N ILE A 5 -0.12 -5.51 -19.13
CA ILE A 5 -0.45 -5.93 -17.77
C ILE A 5 -0.06 -7.40 -17.56
N GLU A 6 -0.36 -8.26 -18.52
CA GLU A 6 0.02 -9.67 -18.44
C GLU A 6 1.55 -9.85 -18.44
N ALA A 7 2.28 -9.03 -19.19
CA ALA A 7 3.74 -9.02 -19.17
C ALA A 7 4.28 -8.57 -17.81
N LEU A 8 3.68 -7.51 -17.22
CA LEU A 8 4.03 -7.03 -15.89
C LEU A 8 3.78 -8.10 -14.82
N VAL A 9 2.63 -8.79 -14.88
CA VAL A 9 2.30 -9.90 -13.96
C VAL A 9 3.32 -11.05 -14.09
N ARG A 10 3.70 -11.42 -15.32
CA ARG A 10 4.73 -12.45 -15.56
C ARG A 10 6.13 -12.04 -15.08
N ALA A 11 6.42 -10.76 -15.00
CA ALA A 11 7.71 -10.26 -14.50
C ALA A 11 7.87 -10.43 -12.98
N VAL A 12 6.77 -10.50 -12.23
CA VAL A 12 6.81 -10.71 -10.77
C VAL A 12 7.30 -12.14 -10.48
N GLN A 13 8.40 -12.25 -9.76
CA GLN A 13 8.99 -13.53 -9.40
C GLN A 13 8.59 -13.92 -7.96
N PRO A 14 8.56 -15.21 -7.60
CA PRO A 14 8.44 -15.61 -6.21
C PRO A 14 9.63 -15.10 -5.38
N LEU A 15 9.46 -15.02 -4.07
CA LEU A 15 10.55 -14.72 -3.14
C LEU A 15 11.65 -15.79 -3.25
N ASP A 16 12.89 -15.35 -3.05
CA ASP A 16 14.06 -16.26 -3.07
C ASP A 16 14.10 -17.10 -1.78
N GLN A 17 13.59 -18.34 -1.86
CA GLN A 17 13.51 -19.26 -0.74
C GLN A 17 14.90 -19.61 -0.18
N LYS A 18 15.94 -19.67 -1.05
CA LYS A 18 17.30 -19.96 -0.60
C LYS A 18 17.85 -18.82 0.26
N ALA A 19 17.61 -17.57 -0.14
CA ALA A 19 18.01 -16.41 0.66
C ALA A 19 17.22 -16.34 1.97
N MET A 20 15.93 -16.69 1.96
CA MET A 20 15.11 -16.75 3.19
C MET A 20 15.64 -17.76 4.19
N LEU A 21 15.89 -19.01 3.77
CA LEU A 21 16.46 -20.06 4.62
C LEU A 21 17.84 -19.67 5.17
N ALA A 22 18.67 -19.04 4.35
CA ALA A 22 19.97 -18.54 4.80
C ALA A 22 19.83 -17.40 5.82
N ALA A 23 18.84 -16.53 5.66
CA ALA A 23 18.53 -15.47 6.64
C ALA A 23 18.02 -16.05 7.97
N GLU A 24 17.13 -17.04 7.94
CA GLU A 24 16.66 -17.77 9.12
C GLU A 24 17.83 -18.44 9.86
N ALA A 25 18.71 -19.12 9.12
CA ALA A 25 19.90 -19.74 9.70
C ALA A 25 20.88 -18.72 10.29
N HIS A 26 20.99 -17.51 9.73
CA HIS A 26 21.77 -16.43 10.30
C HIS A 26 21.12 -15.89 11.58
N GLN A 27 19.80 -15.62 11.56
CA GLN A 27 19.04 -15.20 12.74
C GLN A 27 19.19 -16.15 13.94
N ALA A 28 19.20 -17.45 13.67
CA ALA A 28 19.34 -18.48 14.72
C ALA A 28 20.72 -18.46 15.43
N ARG A 29 21.74 -17.88 14.79
CA ARG A 29 23.10 -17.75 15.37
C ARG A 29 23.35 -16.45 16.13
N LEU A 30 22.47 -15.44 15.96
CA LEU A 30 22.62 -14.17 16.66
C LEU A 30 22.46 -14.35 18.18
N ALA A 31 23.26 -13.64 18.98
CA ALA A 31 23.31 -13.73 20.44
C ALA A 31 22.04 -13.21 21.12
N LYS A 32 20.93 -13.92 20.92
CA LYS A 32 19.61 -13.60 21.46
C LYS A 32 18.77 -14.87 21.59
N PRO A 33 17.75 -14.90 22.47
CA PRO A 33 16.78 -15.98 22.47
C PRO A 33 16.07 -16.07 21.09
N PRO A 34 15.85 -17.27 20.55
CA PRO A 34 15.13 -17.45 19.30
C PRO A 34 13.77 -16.73 19.29
N GLY A 35 13.44 -16.04 18.20
CA GLY A 35 12.17 -15.33 18.07
C GLY A 35 12.00 -14.06 18.93
N SER A 36 12.98 -13.71 19.78
CA SER A 36 12.83 -12.63 20.78
C SER A 36 12.66 -11.23 20.21
N LEU A 37 13.05 -11.01 18.95
CA LEU A 37 12.82 -9.75 18.21
C LEU A 37 11.56 -9.81 17.33
N GLY A 38 10.85 -10.95 17.34
CA GLY A 38 9.54 -11.10 16.73
C GLY A 38 9.47 -10.58 15.28
N ARG A 39 8.65 -9.55 15.05
CA ARG A 39 8.39 -9.01 13.71
C ARG A 39 9.64 -8.52 12.98
N LEU A 40 10.67 -8.04 13.68
CA LEU A 40 11.92 -7.61 13.02
C LEU A 40 12.67 -8.80 12.40
N GLU A 41 12.60 -9.99 13.01
CA GLU A 41 13.19 -11.20 12.44
C GLU A 41 12.45 -11.63 11.17
N GLU A 42 11.12 -11.67 11.21
CA GLU A 42 10.28 -11.98 10.04
C GLU A 42 10.53 -11.02 8.87
N LEU A 43 10.66 -9.71 9.15
CA LEU A 43 10.94 -8.69 8.13
C LEU A 43 12.32 -8.88 7.50
N SER A 44 13.34 -9.22 8.27
CA SER A 44 14.68 -9.48 7.74
C SER A 44 14.69 -10.67 6.79
N VAL A 45 13.97 -11.73 7.12
CA VAL A 45 13.78 -12.92 6.27
C VAL A 45 12.98 -12.57 5.01
N GLN A 46 11.90 -11.80 5.17
CA GLN A 46 11.10 -11.33 4.01
C GLN A 46 11.96 -10.47 3.07
N LEU A 47 12.74 -9.52 3.59
CA LEU A 47 13.65 -8.71 2.79
C LEU A 47 14.71 -9.56 2.07
N ALA A 48 15.24 -10.59 2.73
CA ALA A 48 16.15 -11.53 2.08
C ALA A 48 15.47 -12.24 0.90
N GLY A 49 14.22 -12.68 1.06
CA GLY A 49 13.44 -13.26 -0.02
C GLY A 49 13.16 -12.29 -1.17
N ILE A 50 12.89 -11.02 -0.86
CA ILE A 50 12.64 -9.96 -1.87
C ILE A 50 13.90 -9.68 -2.69
N THR A 51 15.05 -9.49 -2.05
CA THR A 51 16.28 -9.01 -2.68
C THR A 51 17.19 -10.12 -3.16
N GLY A 52 17.04 -11.36 -2.65
CA GLY A 52 17.96 -12.48 -2.85
C GLY A 52 19.24 -12.36 -2.02
N LYS A 53 19.28 -11.50 -0.99
CA LYS A 53 20.46 -11.24 -0.15
C LYS A 53 20.12 -11.43 1.34
N VAL A 54 21.00 -12.09 2.08
CA VAL A 54 20.84 -12.27 3.55
C VAL A 54 20.99 -10.92 4.27
N HIS A 55 22.02 -10.16 3.94
CA HIS A 55 22.29 -8.85 4.51
C HIS A 55 21.77 -7.76 3.58
N ASN A 56 20.89 -6.93 4.10
CA ASN A 56 20.24 -5.88 3.35
C ASN A 56 20.53 -4.50 3.96
N GLU A 57 20.60 -3.51 3.10
CA GLU A 57 20.55 -2.09 3.42
C GLU A 57 19.54 -1.43 2.51
N LEU A 58 18.79 -0.46 3.03
CA LEU A 58 17.77 0.25 2.29
C LEU A 58 18.03 1.77 2.32
N PRO A 59 19.17 2.25 1.79
CA PRO A 59 19.53 3.66 1.86
C PRO A 59 18.57 4.59 1.10
N ARG A 60 17.95 4.09 0.04
CA ARG A 60 17.04 4.87 -0.83
C ARG A 60 15.62 4.40 -0.65
N LYS A 61 14.84 5.16 0.09
CA LYS A 61 13.41 4.91 0.31
C LYS A 61 12.60 6.01 -0.34
N GLN A 62 11.54 5.65 -1.05
CA GLN A 62 10.73 6.59 -1.81
C GLN A 62 9.26 6.42 -1.47
N LEU A 63 8.60 7.51 -1.10
CA LEU A 63 7.15 7.58 -0.99
C LEU A 63 6.56 8.01 -2.33
N LEU A 64 5.66 7.20 -2.90
CA LEU A 64 4.94 7.47 -4.14
C LEU A 64 3.50 7.84 -3.79
N VAL A 65 3.08 9.04 -4.14
CA VAL A 65 1.71 9.52 -3.89
C VAL A 65 1.01 9.76 -5.23
N PHE A 66 -0.09 9.05 -5.47
CA PHE A 66 -0.90 9.18 -6.68
C PHE A 66 -2.12 10.05 -6.40
N ALA A 67 -2.23 11.17 -7.12
CA ALA A 67 -3.29 12.15 -6.93
C ALA A 67 -4.35 12.04 -8.02
N ALA A 68 -5.62 11.94 -7.61
CA ALA A 68 -6.76 11.96 -8.54
C ALA A 68 -8.05 12.38 -7.84
N ASP A 69 -8.93 13.04 -8.57
CA ASP A 69 -10.27 13.37 -8.12
C ASP A 69 -11.27 12.24 -8.43
N ASN A 70 -12.19 12.05 -7.50
CA ASN A 70 -13.25 11.04 -7.58
C ASN A 70 -14.61 11.71 -7.77
N GLY A 71 -15.27 11.47 -8.90
CA GLY A 71 -16.54 12.12 -9.28
C GLY A 71 -17.70 11.87 -8.31
N VAL A 72 -17.59 10.83 -7.47
CA VAL A 72 -18.56 10.51 -6.43
C VAL A 72 -18.68 11.62 -5.36
N VAL A 73 -17.74 12.55 -5.28
CA VAL A 73 -17.82 13.74 -4.40
C VAL A 73 -19.09 14.56 -4.67
N ALA A 74 -19.58 14.56 -5.91
CA ALA A 74 -20.84 15.23 -6.29
C ALA A 74 -22.05 14.74 -5.45
N GLU A 75 -21.98 13.53 -4.89
CA GLU A 75 -23.00 12.96 -4.02
C GLU A 75 -22.91 13.47 -2.57
N GLY A 76 -22.00 14.38 -2.23
CA GLY A 76 -21.87 14.92 -0.87
C GLY A 76 -21.43 13.89 0.18
N VAL A 77 -20.55 12.99 -0.22
CA VAL A 77 -19.98 11.90 0.63
C VAL A 77 -18.70 12.31 1.36
N SER A 78 -18.23 13.53 1.17
CA SER A 78 -17.03 14.10 1.80
C SER A 78 -17.35 15.43 2.45
N SER A 79 -16.69 15.73 3.57
CA SER A 79 -16.75 17.05 4.22
C SER A 79 -15.86 18.09 3.52
N ALA A 80 -14.79 17.64 2.84
CA ALA A 80 -13.89 18.50 2.09
C ALA A 80 -14.40 18.70 0.66
N PRO A 81 -14.26 19.91 0.08
CA PRO A 81 -14.55 20.14 -1.32
C PRO A 81 -13.48 19.51 -2.21
N GLN A 82 -13.83 19.20 -3.46
CA GLN A 82 -12.93 18.56 -4.44
C GLN A 82 -11.63 19.35 -4.65
N SER A 83 -11.67 20.69 -4.59
CA SER A 83 -10.49 21.56 -4.77
C SER A 83 -9.33 21.26 -3.79
N VAL A 84 -9.61 20.60 -2.67
CA VAL A 84 -8.60 20.18 -1.69
C VAL A 84 -7.62 19.17 -2.31
N THR A 85 -8.06 18.31 -3.23
CA THR A 85 -7.17 17.38 -3.93
C THR A 85 -6.02 18.10 -4.60
N MET A 86 -6.29 19.11 -5.44
CA MET A 86 -5.26 19.91 -6.10
C MET A 86 -4.37 20.61 -5.09
N GLN A 87 -4.96 21.25 -4.07
CA GLN A 87 -4.22 22.03 -3.08
C GLN A 87 -3.25 21.15 -2.29
N GLN A 88 -3.69 19.97 -1.85
CA GLN A 88 -2.84 19.02 -1.12
C GLN A 88 -1.81 18.35 -2.02
N THR A 89 -2.13 18.07 -3.28
CA THR A 89 -1.16 17.59 -4.28
C THR A 89 0.03 18.56 -4.41
N ILE A 90 -0.24 19.87 -4.47
CA ILE A 90 0.81 20.90 -4.49
C ILE A 90 1.51 21.00 -3.13
N ASN A 91 0.78 20.95 -2.02
CA ASN A 91 1.36 21.03 -0.68
C ASN A 91 2.28 19.86 -0.34
N LEU A 92 2.00 18.65 -0.87
CA LEU A 92 2.90 17.50 -0.78
C LEU A 92 4.30 17.84 -1.31
N THR A 93 4.39 18.40 -2.51
CA THR A 93 5.70 18.76 -3.11
C THR A 93 6.40 19.88 -2.37
N ARG A 94 5.64 20.73 -1.67
CA ARG A 94 6.14 21.85 -0.85
C ARG A 94 6.53 21.46 0.57
N GLY A 95 6.42 20.19 0.94
CA GLY A 95 6.75 19.70 2.28
C GLY A 95 5.79 20.17 3.38
N LYS A 96 4.52 20.46 3.04
CA LYS A 96 3.53 21.05 3.96
C LYS A 96 2.44 20.10 4.44
N THR A 97 2.41 18.86 3.97
CA THR A 97 1.44 17.85 4.40
C THR A 97 2.05 16.91 5.44
N GLY A 98 1.20 16.12 6.13
CA GLY A 98 1.66 15.16 7.13
C GLY A 98 2.67 14.18 6.57
N ALA A 99 2.37 13.56 5.44
CA ALA A 99 3.27 12.60 4.79
C ALA A 99 4.59 13.25 4.34
N ALA A 100 4.54 14.45 3.76
CA ALA A 100 5.75 15.15 3.30
C ALA A 100 6.67 15.55 4.47
N VAL A 101 6.10 15.97 5.61
CA VAL A 101 6.85 16.29 6.83
C VAL A 101 7.54 15.03 7.38
N LEU A 102 6.82 13.90 7.44
CA LEU A 102 7.36 12.63 7.90
C LEU A 102 8.43 12.08 6.94
N ALA A 103 8.19 12.15 5.62
CA ALA A 103 9.17 11.76 4.62
C ALA A 103 10.47 12.54 4.78
N LYS A 104 10.38 13.88 4.88
CA LYS A 104 11.54 14.74 5.13
C LYS A 104 12.25 14.42 6.46
N ARG A 105 11.48 14.18 7.53
CA ARG A 105 12.04 13.87 8.87
C ARG A 105 12.87 12.59 8.85
N PHE A 106 12.45 11.59 8.10
CA PHE A 106 13.07 10.27 8.04
C PHE A 106 13.95 10.05 6.79
N GLY A 107 14.25 11.12 6.03
CA GLY A 107 15.14 11.02 4.88
C GLY A 107 14.60 10.21 3.70
N CYS A 108 13.27 10.09 3.58
CA CYS A 108 12.64 9.47 2.43
C CYS A 108 12.46 10.47 1.29
N GLY A 109 12.70 10.05 0.06
CA GLY A 109 12.25 10.80 -1.11
C GLY A 109 10.72 10.80 -1.24
N LEU A 110 10.18 11.77 -1.95
CA LEU A 110 8.75 11.90 -2.22
C LEU A 110 8.52 12.18 -3.71
N THR A 111 7.75 11.32 -4.37
CA THR A 111 7.26 11.53 -5.74
C THR A 111 5.75 11.70 -5.68
N VAL A 112 5.25 12.83 -6.17
CA VAL A 112 3.82 13.12 -6.29
C VAL A 112 3.44 13.05 -7.76
N CYS A 113 2.51 12.18 -8.09
CA CYS A 113 2.07 11.90 -9.46
C CYS A 113 0.60 12.27 -9.65
N ASP A 114 0.31 13.25 -10.50
CA ASP A 114 -1.05 13.56 -10.93
C ASP A 114 -1.47 12.54 -12.00
N VAL A 115 -2.41 11.67 -11.66
CA VAL A 115 -3.00 10.67 -12.55
C VAL A 115 -4.45 11.00 -12.91
N GLY A 116 -5.03 12.03 -12.26
CA GLY A 116 -6.41 12.37 -12.54
C GLY A 116 -6.99 13.51 -11.70
N VAL A 117 -6.22 14.50 -11.31
CA VAL A 117 -6.74 15.69 -10.62
C VAL A 117 -7.60 16.51 -11.57
N ASN A 118 -8.78 16.95 -11.12
CA ASN A 118 -9.74 17.72 -11.93
C ASN A 118 -9.37 19.23 -11.98
N ALA A 119 -8.11 19.50 -12.24
CA ALA A 119 -7.56 20.84 -12.43
C ALA A 119 -6.20 20.77 -13.12
N ASP A 120 -5.76 21.84 -13.74
CA ASP A 120 -4.40 21.96 -14.26
C ASP A 120 -3.44 22.29 -13.11
N ILE A 121 -2.39 21.49 -12.96
CA ILE A 121 -1.35 21.69 -11.96
C ILE A 121 -0.09 22.20 -12.68
N CYS A 122 0.25 23.45 -12.42
CA CYS A 122 1.46 24.08 -12.98
C CYS A 122 2.71 23.90 -12.09
N GLU A 123 2.61 23.14 -10.99
CA GLU A 123 3.73 22.85 -10.09
C GLU A 123 4.67 21.83 -10.75
N SER A 124 5.87 22.26 -11.11
CA SER A 124 6.84 21.42 -11.87
C SER A 124 7.33 20.19 -11.09
N ALA A 125 7.23 20.23 -9.77
CA ALA A 125 7.57 19.10 -8.91
C ALA A 125 6.50 18.00 -8.88
N VAL A 126 5.32 18.23 -9.44
CA VAL A 126 4.29 17.21 -9.62
C VAL A 126 4.53 16.50 -10.96
N LEU A 127 4.73 15.18 -10.90
CA LEU A 127 4.85 14.36 -12.10
C LEU A 127 3.50 14.27 -12.82
N ASN A 128 3.34 14.96 -13.93
CA ASN A 128 2.10 14.92 -14.72
C ASN A 128 2.00 13.61 -15.51
N ARG A 129 1.05 12.77 -15.13
CA ARG A 129 0.63 11.54 -15.82
C ARG A 129 -0.88 11.44 -15.91
N LYS A 130 -1.54 12.60 -15.98
CA LYS A 130 -2.99 12.74 -16.01
C LYS A 130 -3.62 11.92 -17.13
N ILE A 131 -4.60 11.08 -16.76
CA ILE A 131 -5.38 10.23 -17.66
C ILE A 131 -6.65 10.97 -18.08
N ALA A 132 -7.31 11.60 -17.10
CA ALA A 132 -8.47 12.45 -17.30
C ALA A 132 -8.60 13.44 -16.14
N TYR A 133 -9.51 14.40 -16.24
CA TYR A 133 -9.84 15.37 -15.19
C TYR A 133 -10.85 14.77 -14.21
N GLY A 134 -10.37 13.88 -13.33
CA GLY A 134 -11.19 13.11 -12.39
C GLY A 134 -11.95 11.95 -13.03
N THR A 135 -12.50 11.08 -12.19
CA THR A 135 -13.43 10.02 -12.63
C THR A 135 -14.83 10.57 -12.82
N GLN A 136 -15.68 9.79 -13.49
CA GLN A 136 -17.12 10.03 -13.52
C GLN A 136 -17.75 9.69 -12.16
N ASN A 137 -18.99 10.17 -11.94
CA ASN A 137 -19.77 9.81 -10.76
C ASN A 137 -20.27 8.37 -10.86
N ILE A 138 -19.80 7.51 -9.95
CA ILE A 138 -20.14 6.09 -9.94
C ILE A 138 -21.63 5.80 -9.70
N CYS A 139 -22.41 6.77 -9.24
CA CYS A 139 -23.87 6.64 -9.14
C CYS A 139 -24.58 6.82 -10.50
N ALA A 140 -23.94 7.46 -11.47
CA ALA A 140 -24.50 7.70 -12.80
C ALA A 140 -24.03 6.67 -13.85
N GLY A 141 -22.93 5.98 -13.59
CA GLY A 141 -22.32 5.01 -14.50
C GLY A 141 -20.93 4.63 -14.03
N PRO A 142 -20.10 3.98 -14.87
CA PRO A 142 -18.75 3.58 -14.50
C PRO A 142 -17.85 4.79 -14.21
N ALA A 143 -16.93 4.63 -13.25
CA ALA A 143 -15.95 5.64 -12.87
C ALA A 143 -15.07 6.06 -14.05
N MET A 144 -14.67 5.11 -14.87
CA MET A 144 -13.79 5.29 -16.02
C MET A 144 -13.98 4.16 -17.04
N THR A 145 -13.41 4.30 -18.22
CA THR A 145 -13.38 3.17 -19.16
C THR A 145 -12.36 2.11 -18.73
N ARG A 146 -12.51 0.89 -19.23
CA ARG A 146 -11.56 -0.19 -18.99
C ARG A 146 -10.14 0.19 -19.46
N GLU A 147 -10.04 0.85 -20.59
CA GLU A 147 -8.78 1.33 -21.16
C GLU A 147 -8.10 2.34 -20.24
N GLN A 148 -8.86 3.26 -19.64
CA GLN A 148 -8.35 4.23 -18.68
C GLN A 148 -7.86 3.54 -17.39
N ALA A 149 -8.57 2.52 -16.91
CA ALA A 149 -8.13 1.73 -15.75
C ALA A 149 -6.81 1.00 -16.06
N LEU A 150 -6.69 0.36 -17.21
CA LEU A 150 -5.45 -0.28 -17.67
C LEU A 150 -4.30 0.74 -17.80
N GLN A 151 -4.57 1.93 -18.33
CA GLN A 151 -3.59 2.99 -18.44
C GLN A 151 -3.12 3.47 -17.07
N ALA A 152 -4.02 3.61 -16.09
CA ALA A 152 -3.67 4.00 -14.73
C ALA A 152 -2.78 2.97 -14.06
N ILE A 153 -3.10 1.66 -14.18
CA ILE A 153 -2.27 0.57 -13.66
C ILE A 153 -0.86 0.64 -14.29
N LEU A 154 -0.76 0.74 -15.61
CA LEU A 154 0.53 0.82 -16.31
C LEU A 154 1.32 2.07 -15.92
N THR A 155 0.64 3.19 -15.69
CA THR A 155 1.27 4.44 -15.22
C THR A 155 1.86 4.25 -13.82
N GLY A 156 1.10 3.68 -12.89
CA GLY A 156 1.59 3.41 -11.54
C GLY A 156 2.78 2.44 -11.52
N ALA A 157 2.70 1.37 -12.31
CA ALA A 157 3.80 0.43 -12.47
C ALA A 157 5.07 1.12 -12.99
N ALA A 158 4.97 1.90 -14.07
CA ALA A 158 6.09 2.63 -14.62
C ALA A 158 6.70 3.64 -13.64
N VAL A 159 5.89 4.31 -12.82
CA VAL A 159 6.41 5.19 -11.76
C VAL A 159 7.21 4.39 -10.74
N ALA A 160 6.69 3.27 -10.25
CA ALA A 160 7.37 2.43 -9.26
C ALA A 160 8.64 1.76 -9.81
N GLU A 161 8.67 1.38 -11.09
CA GLU A 161 9.83 0.77 -11.73
C GLU A 161 10.98 1.77 -11.94
N ASN A 162 10.64 3.03 -12.31
CA ASN A 162 11.64 4.03 -12.71
C ASN A 162 12.18 4.88 -11.56
N VAL A 163 11.67 4.78 -10.34
CA VAL A 163 12.28 5.47 -9.21
C VAL A 163 13.56 4.77 -8.76
N ASP A 164 14.56 5.55 -8.37
CA ASP A 164 15.78 5.03 -7.78
C ASP A 164 15.56 4.79 -6.27
N ALA A 165 15.07 3.60 -5.94
CA ALA A 165 14.73 3.24 -4.56
C ALA A 165 14.97 1.74 -4.28
N ASP A 166 15.33 1.44 -3.05
CA ASP A 166 15.47 0.07 -2.53
C ASP A 166 14.13 -0.44 -1.94
N ALA A 167 13.32 0.48 -1.44
CA ALA A 167 11.96 0.21 -0.97
C ALA A 167 11.03 1.39 -1.33
N VAL A 168 9.77 1.11 -1.59
CA VAL A 168 8.76 2.12 -1.92
C VAL A 168 7.58 2.06 -0.95
N GLY A 169 7.07 3.23 -0.56
CA GLY A 169 5.80 3.38 0.11
C GLY A 169 4.76 3.88 -0.89
N ILE A 170 3.53 3.42 -0.80
CA ILE A 170 2.49 3.71 -1.77
C ILE A 170 1.29 4.36 -1.09
N GLY A 171 1.07 5.62 -1.42
CA GLY A 171 0.02 6.47 -0.88
C GLY A 171 -0.77 7.19 -1.98
N GLU A 172 -1.73 7.99 -1.57
CA GLU A 172 -2.71 8.64 -2.45
C GLU A 172 -3.06 10.06 -1.98
N MET A 173 -3.67 10.83 -2.88
CA MET A 173 -4.37 12.07 -2.58
C MET A 173 -5.61 12.18 -3.46
N GLY A 174 -6.81 12.04 -2.86
CA GLY A 174 -8.04 12.08 -3.64
C GLY A 174 -9.29 12.23 -2.77
N ILE A 175 -9.90 13.42 -2.78
CA ILE A 175 -11.14 13.61 -2.03
C ILE A 175 -12.23 12.67 -2.58
N GLY A 176 -12.88 11.93 -1.66
CA GLY A 176 -13.91 10.95 -1.98
C GLY A 176 -13.42 9.51 -2.18
N ASN A 177 -12.12 9.26 -2.23
CA ASN A 177 -11.56 7.93 -2.53
C ASN A 177 -11.82 6.87 -1.44
N THR A 178 -12.11 7.24 -0.20
CA THR A 178 -12.61 6.28 0.81
C THR A 178 -13.97 5.70 0.43
N THR A 179 -14.78 6.41 -0.38
CA THR A 179 -16.07 5.92 -0.88
C THR A 179 -15.87 4.88 -1.99
N THR A 180 -15.00 5.19 -2.97
CA THR A 180 -14.66 4.25 -4.04
C THR A 180 -13.92 3.03 -3.50
N SER A 181 -13.01 3.20 -2.51
CA SER A 181 -12.35 2.09 -1.83
C SER A 181 -13.33 1.17 -1.10
N SER A 182 -14.31 1.74 -0.39
CA SER A 182 -15.36 0.93 0.27
C SER A 182 -16.24 0.20 -0.73
N ALA A 183 -16.59 0.85 -1.86
CA ALA A 183 -17.35 0.19 -2.93
C ALA A 183 -16.57 -0.99 -3.55
N MET A 184 -15.30 -0.78 -3.86
CA MET A 184 -14.43 -1.83 -4.38
C MET A 184 -14.28 -2.97 -3.39
N LEU A 185 -14.01 -2.69 -2.11
CA LEU A 185 -13.82 -3.72 -1.09
C LEU A 185 -15.09 -4.53 -0.88
N ALA A 186 -16.27 -3.88 -0.85
CA ALA A 186 -17.56 -4.56 -0.77
C ALA A 186 -17.75 -5.58 -1.91
N VAL A 187 -17.41 -5.18 -3.13
CA VAL A 187 -17.50 -6.04 -4.33
C VAL A 187 -16.48 -7.17 -4.27
N LEU A 188 -15.20 -6.85 -4.08
CA LEU A 188 -14.12 -7.82 -4.10
C LEU A 188 -14.32 -8.94 -3.06
N LEU A 189 -14.78 -8.59 -1.87
CA LEU A 189 -15.00 -9.56 -0.80
C LEU A 189 -16.42 -10.16 -0.81
N GLY A 190 -17.37 -9.57 -1.55
CA GLY A 190 -18.80 -9.90 -1.40
C GLY A 190 -19.32 -9.52 -0.01
N ALA A 191 -18.74 -8.49 0.59
CA ALA A 191 -19.05 -8.06 1.95
C ALA A 191 -20.19 -7.03 1.98
N ASP A 192 -20.89 -6.98 3.12
CA ASP A 192 -21.89 -5.92 3.35
C ASP A 192 -21.22 -4.55 3.37
N VAL A 193 -21.82 -3.58 2.68
CA VAL A 193 -21.39 -2.19 2.63
C VAL A 193 -21.23 -1.59 4.03
N ASP A 194 -22.07 -1.97 4.99
CA ASP A 194 -21.99 -1.49 6.38
C ASP A 194 -20.71 -1.92 7.09
N LYS A 195 -20.14 -3.06 6.72
CA LYS A 195 -18.92 -3.61 7.33
C LYS A 195 -17.63 -3.02 6.77
N VAL A 196 -17.67 -2.43 5.58
CA VAL A 196 -16.50 -1.91 4.88
C VAL A 196 -16.45 -0.38 4.79
N THR A 197 -17.54 0.31 5.18
CA THR A 197 -17.65 1.75 5.02
C THR A 197 -17.34 2.48 6.31
N GLY A 198 -16.27 3.26 6.33
CA GLY A 198 -15.89 4.16 7.40
C GLY A 198 -16.27 5.63 7.12
N ARG A 199 -15.88 6.51 8.05
CA ARG A 199 -16.21 7.96 7.98
C ARG A 199 -15.19 8.77 7.16
N GLY A 200 -14.09 8.16 6.71
CA GLY A 200 -13.02 8.86 6.01
C GLY A 200 -12.41 9.96 6.87
N GLY A 201 -12.21 11.14 6.30
CA GLY A 201 -11.68 12.31 6.99
C GLY A 201 -12.62 12.91 8.05
N GLY A 202 -13.79 12.31 8.29
CA GLY A 202 -14.81 12.77 9.25
C GLY A 202 -16.00 13.39 8.53
N ILE A 203 -17.16 12.78 8.73
CA ILE A 203 -18.46 13.24 8.19
C ILE A 203 -19.55 13.10 9.24
N THR A 204 -20.61 13.89 9.11
CA THR A 204 -21.79 13.82 9.98
C THR A 204 -22.49 12.45 9.87
N GLU A 205 -23.37 12.12 10.81
CA GLU A 205 -24.15 10.90 10.80
C GLU A 205 -25.07 10.81 9.55
N GLU A 206 -25.63 11.94 9.15
CA GLU A 206 -26.45 12.03 7.93
C GLU A 206 -25.61 11.73 6.67
N SER A 207 -24.45 12.39 6.52
CA SER A 207 -23.54 12.16 5.41
C SER A 207 -22.98 10.72 5.41
N PHE A 208 -22.81 10.12 6.59
CA PHE A 208 -22.37 8.72 6.69
C PHE A 208 -23.44 7.75 6.20
N ARG A 209 -24.71 7.96 6.59
CA ARG A 209 -25.83 7.17 6.03
C ARG A 209 -25.94 7.35 4.52
N LYS A 210 -25.81 8.59 4.04
CA LYS A 210 -25.80 8.90 2.61
C LYS A 210 -24.66 8.19 1.88
N LYS A 211 -23.44 8.23 2.43
CA LYS A 211 -22.26 7.53 1.85
C LYS A 211 -22.53 6.05 1.63
N LYS A 212 -23.13 5.36 2.61
CA LYS A 212 -23.51 3.94 2.47
C LYS A 212 -24.57 3.72 1.38
N ALA A 213 -25.56 4.59 1.28
CA ALA A 213 -26.58 4.52 0.24
C ALA A 213 -25.96 4.74 -1.16
N VAL A 214 -25.07 5.71 -1.29
CA VAL A 214 -24.31 6.01 -2.52
C VAL A 214 -23.50 4.78 -2.98
N ILE A 215 -22.80 4.12 -2.07
CA ILE A 215 -22.02 2.91 -2.40
C ILE A 215 -22.96 1.79 -2.89
N ARG A 216 -24.10 1.54 -2.22
CA ARG A 216 -25.08 0.54 -2.68
C ARG A 216 -25.61 0.88 -4.08
N THR A 217 -25.94 2.14 -4.32
CA THR A 217 -26.41 2.62 -5.63
C THR A 217 -25.34 2.40 -6.70
N ALA A 218 -24.08 2.77 -6.43
CA ALA A 218 -22.96 2.60 -7.35
C ALA A 218 -22.76 1.14 -7.75
N ILE A 219 -22.81 0.22 -6.78
CA ILE A 219 -22.68 -1.23 -7.04
C ILE A 219 -23.88 -1.73 -7.87
N ALA A 220 -25.10 -1.31 -7.53
CA ALA A 220 -26.32 -1.75 -8.23
C ALA A 220 -26.38 -1.25 -9.69
N VAL A 221 -25.98 0.00 -9.93
CA VAL A 221 -25.96 0.61 -11.27
C VAL A 221 -24.91 -0.05 -12.15
N ASN A 222 -23.69 -0.19 -11.66
CA ASN A 222 -22.54 -0.63 -12.44
C ASN A 222 -22.36 -2.16 -12.51
N ARG A 223 -22.92 -2.91 -11.56
CA ARG A 223 -22.81 -4.38 -11.49
C ARG A 223 -21.39 -4.88 -11.77
N PRO A 224 -20.39 -4.45 -10.99
CA PRO A 224 -19.02 -4.86 -11.21
C PRO A 224 -18.86 -6.38 -11.04
N ASN A 225 -18.08 -6.98 -11.93
CA ASN A 225 -17.72 -8.39 -11.83
C ASN A 225 -16.59 -8.56 -10.81
N ARG A 226 -16.87 -9.17 -9.65
CA ARG A 226 -15.90 -9.37 -8.56
C ARG A 226 -14.67 -10.20 -8.94
N ASP A 227 -14.77 -11.02 -9.99
CA ASP A 227 -13.70 -11.89 -10.45
C ASP A 227 -12.80 -11.21 -11.50
N ASP A 228 -13.19 -10.01 -11.96
CA ASP A 228 -12.40 -9.15 -12.85
C ASP A 228 -12.04 -7.84 -12.14
N VAL A 229 -10.84 -7.80 -11.54
CA VAL A 229 -10.33 -6.64 -10.81
C VAL A 229 -10.33 -5.37 -11.65
N ILE A 230 -10.06 -5.48 -12.95
CA ILE A 230 -10.02 -4.33 -13.86
C ILE A 230 -11.45 -3.81 -14.09
N ASP A 231 -12.44 -4.68 -14.16
CA ASP A 231 -13.84 -4.27 -14.24
C ASP A 231 -14.30 -3.57 -12.95
N VAL A 232 -13.88 -4.07 -11.78
CA VAL A 232 -14.17 -3.43 -10.49
C VAL A 232 -13.54 -2.04 -10.42
N LEU A 233 -12.26 -1.90 -10.78
CA LEU A 233 -11.56 -0.62 -10.84
C LEU A 233 -12.24 0.36 -11.80
N ALA A 234 -12.59 -0.09 -13.01
CA ALA A 234 -13.23 0.74 -14.03
C ALA A 234 -14.62 1.23 -13.60
N LYS A 235 -15.40 0.39 -12.92
CA LYS A 235 -16.80 0.67 -12.59
C LYS A 235 -16.98 1.45 -11.31
N VAL A 236 -16.24 1.12 -10.24
CA VAL A 236 -16.45 1.69 -8.90
C VAL A 236 -15.15 2.15 -8.23
N GLY A 237 -14.05 2.19 -8.95
CA GLY A 237 -12.74 2.59 -8.45
C GLY A 237 -12.39 4.08 -8.68
N GLY A 238 -11.08 4.36 -8.68
CA GLY A 238 -10.48 5.67 -8.93
C GLY A 238 -9.17 5.54 -9.70
N PHE A 239 -8.71 6.60 -10.35
CA PHE A 239 -7.41 6.62 -11.03
C PHE A 239 -6.26 6.45 -10.04
N ASP A 240 -6.37 7.02 -8.83
CA ASP A 240 -5.45 6.84 -7.72
C ASP A 240 -5.35 5.38 -7.30
N LEU A 241 -6.47 4.70 -7.07
CA LEU A 241 -6.53 3.28 -6.72
C LEU A 241 -5.92 2.39 -7.81
N ALA A 242 -6.25 2.66 -9.08
CA ALA A 242 -5.70 1.90 -10.20
C ALA A 242 -4.19 2.13 -10.36
N ALA A 243 -3.71 3.36 -10.20
CA ALA A 243 -2.29 3.66 -10.26
C ALA A 243 -1.52 3.03 -9.08
N MET A 244 -2.06 3.08 -7.85
CA MET A 244 -1.46 2.38 -6.72
C MET A 244 -1.41 0.87 -6.92
N CYS A 245 -2.47 0.26 -7.45
CA CYS A 245 -2.46 -1.16 -7.82
C CYS A 245 -1.30 -1.48 -8.78
N GLY A 246 -1.10 -0.65 -9.79
CA GLY A 246 0.03 -0.74 -10.72
C GLY A 246 1.37 -0.56 -10.03
N ALA A 247 1.49 0.39 -9.09
CA ALA A 247 2.72 0.65 -8.35
C ALA A 247 3.13 -0.55 -7.48
N PHE A 248 2.18 -1.26 -6.86
CA PHE A 248 2.46 -2.51 -6.14
C PHE A 248 2.97 -3.61 -7.09
N LEU A 249 2.38 -3.75 -8.29
CA LEU A 249 2.86 -4.69 -9.30
C LEU A 249 4.26 -4.33 -9.78
N GLY A 250 4.53 -3.07 -10.11
CA GLY A 250 5.84 -2.59 -10.57
C GLY A 250 6.94 -2.73 -9.52
N ALA A 251 6.62 -2.44 -8.25
CA ALA A 251 7.55 -2.66 -7.14
C ALA A 251 7.93 -4.14 -6.99
N ALA A 252 6.94 -5.04 -7.05
CA ALA A 252 7.18 -6.48 -6.99
C ALA A 252 7.97 -7.00 -8.20
N ALA A 253 7.64 -6.54 -9.42
CA ALA A 253 8.39 -6.87 -10.64
C ALA A 253 9.85 -6.41 -10.57
N SER A 254 10.11 -5.30 -9.87
CA SER A 254 11.45 -4.76 -9.61
C SER A 254 12.13 -5.34 -8.37
N ARG A 255 11.55 -6.36 -7.73
CA ARG A 255 12.05 -6.99 -6.50
C ARG A 255 12.31 -5.97 -5.36
N ARG A 256 11.36 -5.06 -5.15
CA ARG A 256 11.40 -4.04 -4.08
C ARG A 256 10.34 -4.28 -3.04
N ALA A 257 10.67 -4.05 -1.77
CA ALA A 257 9.68 -4.01 -0.70
C ALA A 257 8.68 -2.88 -0.93
N ALA A 258 7.38 -3.17 -0.87
CA ALA A 258 6.30 -2.23 -1.10
C ALA A 258 5.47 -2.03 0.17
N VAL A 259 5.57 -0.84 0.76
CA VAL A 259 4.87 -0.52 2.00
C VAL A 259 3.46 -0.04 1.69
N ILE A 260 2.48 -0.71 2.32
CA ILE A 260 1.07 -0.30 2.32
C ILE A 260 0.88 0.78 3.39
N ASP A 261 0.23 1.89 3.05
CA ASP A 261 -0.13 2.94 4.01
C ASP A 261 -1.37 2.56 4.83
N GLY A 262 -2.52 3.13 4.50
CA GLY A 262 -3.79 2.93 5.20
C GLY A 262 -4.81 2.15 4.37
N PHE A 263 -6.10 2.43 4.63
CA PHE A 263 -7.22 1.70 4.04
C PHE A 263 -7.25 1.71 2.50
N ILE A 264 -7.09 2.89 1.89
CA ILE A 264 -7.18 3.05 0.44
C ILE A 264 -6.03 2.29 -0.24
N SER A 265 -4.81 2.45 0.30
CA SER A 265 -3.61 1.74 -0.14
C SER A 265 -3.77 0.21 0.00
N ALA A 266 -4.41 -0.26 1.10
CA ALA A 266 -4.70 -1.67 1.31
C ALA A 266 -5.65 -2.25 0.26
N VAL A 267 -6.68 -1.50 -0.15
CA VAL A 267 -7.61 -1.92 -1.22
C VAL A 267 -6.87 -2.00 -2.56
N ALA A 268 -6.00 -1.04 -2.85
CA ALA A 268 -5.17 -1.08 -4.06
C ALA A 268 -4.18 -2.27 -4.05
N ALA A 269 -3.58 -2.56 -2.90
CA ALA A 269 -2.71 -3.73 -2.71
C ALA A 269 -3.48 -5.05 -2.91
N LEU A 270 -4.72 -5.13 -2.41
CA LEU A 270 -5.61 -6.27 -2.64
C LEU A 270 -5.88 -6.47 -4.13
N CYS A 271 -6.12 -5.39 -4.88
CA CYS A 271 -6.27 -5.47 -6.34
C CYS A 271 -5.01 -6.04 -7.00
N ALA A 272 -3.82 -5.59 -6.60
CA ALA A 272 -2.56 -6.09 -7.13
C ALA A 272 -2.36 -7.59 -6.83
N VAL A 273 -2.69 -8.04 -5.61
CA VAL A 273 -2.61 -9.46 -5.23
C VAL A 273 -3.63 -10.31 -6.00
N ARG A 274 -4.82 -9.79 -6.26
CA ARG A 274 -5.83 -10.48 -7.10
C ARG A 274 -5.39 -10.62 -8.55
N LEU A 275 -4.64 -9.65 -9.08
CA LEU A 275 -4.04 -9.73 -10.43
C LEU A 275 -2.82 -10.65 -10.45
N CYS A 276 -2.01 -10.64 -9.40
CA CYS A 276 -0.78 -11.43 -9.26
C CYS A 276 -0.58 -11.85 -7.80
N PRO A 277 -0.93 -13.09 -7.39
CA PRO A 277 -0.80 -13.54 -6.00
C PRO A 277 0.62 -13.44 -5.42
N LEU A 278 1.66 -13.48 -6.26
CA LEU A 278 3.06 -13.36 -5.84
C LEU A 278 3.38 -11.99 -5.25
N VAL A 279 2.63 -10.95 -5.59
CA VAL A 279 2.81 -9.58 -5.06
C VAL A 279 2.72 -9.57 -3.54
N ARG A 280 1.89 -10.43 -2.93
CA ARG A 280 1.72 -10.50 -1.48
C ARG A 280 3.04 -10.64 -0.73
N GLY A 281 4.00 -11.39 -1.26
CA GLY A 281 5.33 -11.58 -0.65
C GLY A 281 6.15 -10.29 -0.55
N TYR A 282 5.85 -9.30 -1.36
CA TYR A 282 6.54 -8.00 -1.40
C TYR A 282 5.89 -6.94 -0.53
N LEU A 283 4.68 -7.20 0.01
CA LEU A 283 3.89 -6.23 0.74
C LEU A 283 4.26 -6.17 2.22
N ILE A 284 4.36 -4.96 2.74
CA ILE A 284 4.63 -4.67 4.15
C ILE A 284 3.62 -3.62 4.62
N PRO A 285 2.57 -4.00 5.37
CA PRO A 285 1.60 -3.04 5.86
C PRO A 285 2.18 -2.21 7.00
N SER A 286 2.06 -0.88 6.91
CA SER A 286 2.62 0.04 7.89
C SER A 286 1.84 0.03 9.21
N HIS A 287 0.71 0.69 9.27
CA HIS A 287 -0.08 0.88 10.49
C HIS A 287 -1.46 0.22 10.38
N ALA A 288 -2.01 -0.14 11.52
CA ALA A 288 -3.43 -0.47 11.63
C ALA A 288 -4.25 0.80 11.40
N SER A 289 -4.80 0.95 10.18
CA SER A 289 -5.63 2.12 9.87
C SER A 289 -6.93 2.09 10.67
N PHE A 290 -7.35 3.25 11.18
CA PHE A 290 -8.59 3.41 11.93
C PHE A 290 -9.86 3.18 11.08
N GLU A 291 -9.76 3.15 9.74
CA GLU A 291 -10.88 2.86 8.85
C GLU A 291 -11.35 1.40 8.97
N ILE A 292 -12.67 1.21 9.16
CA ILE A 292 -13.27 -0.10 9.47
C ILE A 292 -12.98 -1.17 8.40
N GLY A 293 -12.94 -0.79 7.13
CA GLY A 293 -12.67 -1.71 6.01
C GLY A 293 -11.22 -2.21 5.97
N TYR A 294 -10.29 -1.52 6.65
CA TYR A 294 -8.87 -1.90 6.64
C TYR A 294 -8.64 -3.32 7.19
N ARG A 295 -9.28 -3.63 8.32
CA ARG A 295 -9.14 -4.96 8.94
C ARG A 295 -9.53 -6.08 7.99
N LEU A 296 -10.67 -5.94 7.30
CA LEU A 296 -11.12 -6.94 6.34
C LEU A 296 -10.16 -7.07 5.13
N ALA A 297 -9.59 -5.96 4.67
CA ALA A 297 -8.56 -5.99 3.63
C ALA A 297 -7.29 -6.71 4.09
N MET A 298 -6.84 -6.50 5.34
CA MET A 298 -5.68 -7.18 5.91
C MET A 298 -5.94 -8.67 6.16
N GLU A 299 -7.13 -9.05 6.62
CA GLU A 299 -7.56 -10.44 6.78
C GLU A 299 -7.52 -11.17 5.42
N GLU A 300 -8.07 -10.57 4.36
CA GLU A 300 -8.03 -11.15 3.01
C GLU A 300 -6.62 -11.25 2.43
N LEU A 301 -5.79 -10.26 2.69
CA LEU A 301 -4.37 -10.26 2.30
C LEU A 301 -3.53 -11.23 3.15
N ALA A 302 -4.04 -11.70 4.28
CA ALA A 302 -3.30 -12.45 5.30
C ALA A 302 -2.03 -11.70 5.73
N LEU A 303 -2.16 -10.40 6.01
CA LEU A 303 -1.07 -9.52 6.44
C LEU A 303 -1.37 -8.89 7.79
N ARG A 304 -0.32 -8.64 8.58
CA ARG A 304 -0.38 -8.00 9.89
C ARG A 304 0.36 -6.66 9.86
N PRO A 305 -0.28 -5.53 10.24
CA PRO A 305 0.38 -4.23 10.30
C PRO A 305 1.53 -4.22 11.33
N LEU A 306 2.51 -3.33 11.12
CA LEU A 306 3.70 -3.22 11.97
C LEU A 306 3.40 -2.51 13.28
N PHE A 307 2.51 -1.51 13.27
CA PHE A 307 2.18 -0.71 14.46
C PHE A 307 0.73 -0.21 14.41
N ASP A 308 0.24 0.20 15.57
CA ASP A 308 -1.06 0.84 15.76
C ASP A 308 -0.86 2.20 16.45
N LEU A 309 -1.25 3.27 15.77
CA LEU A 309 -1.15 4.67 16.21
C LEU A 309 -2.45 5.44 15.95
N ASP A 310 -3.58 4.75 15.79
CA ASP A 310 -4.88 5.34 15.47
C ASP A 310 -4.89 6.24 14.23
N MET A 311 -3.95 6.03 13.29
CA MET A 311 -3.77 6.88 12.11
C MET A 311 -4.88 6.67 11.09
N ARG A 312 -5.33 7.79 10.48
CA ARG A 312 -6.35 7.82 9.44
C ARG A 312 -6.20 8.99 8.46
N LEU A 313 -4.97 9.50 8.29
CA LEU A 313 -4.70 10.65 7.43
C LEU A 313 -4.74 10.27 5.95
N GLY A 314 -4.10 9.16 5.55
CA GLY A 314 -3.77 8.86 4.16
C GLY A 314 -2.44 9.48 3.75
N GLU A 315 -2.32 9.91 2.51
CA GLU A 315 -1.15 10.56 1.90
C GLU A 315 0.11 9.65 1.85
N GLY A 316 0.04 8.40 2.29
CA GLY A 316 1.21 7.55 2.49
C GLY A 316 1.92 7.79 3.82
N SER A 317 1.26 8.44 4.78
CA SER A 317 1.88 8.94 6.03
C SER A 317 2.45 7.85 6.94
N GLY A 318 1.94 6.62 6.87
CA GLY A 318 2.49 5.48 7.61
C GLY A 318 3.80 4.93 7.02
N CYS A 319 4.04 5.14 5.72
CA CYS A 319 5.20 4.54 5.04
C CYS A 319 6.55 5.01 5.60
N PRO A 320 6.79 6.32 5.85
CA PRO A 320 8.06 6.77 6.42
C PRO A 320 8.37 6.17 7.80
N LEU A 321 7.36 5.90 8.62
CA LEU A 321 7.51 5.23 9.91
C LEU A 321 7.86 3.74 9.71
N ALA A 322 7.18 3.06 8.81
CA ALA A 322 7.45 1.67 8.48
C ALA A 322 8.88 1.47 7.94
N PHE A 323 9.39 2.41 7.16
CA PHE A 323 10.77 2.36 6.68
C PHE A 323 11.79 2.33 7.83
N GLN A 324 11.53 3.01 8.96
CA GLN A 324 12.42 2.96 10.13
C GLN A 324 12.39 1.57 10.78
N VAL A 325 11.25 0.89 10.75
CA VAL A 325 11.15 -0.51 11.23
C VAL A 325 11.93 -1.45 10.31
N LEU A 326 11.89 -1.23 8.99
CA LEU A 326 12.71 -2.01 8.03
C LEU A 326 14.21 -1.76 8.24
N ASP A 327 14.62 -0.51 8.46
CA ASP A 327 16.01 -0.18 8.78
C ASP A 327 16.47 -0.86 10.07
N ALA A 328 15.61 -0.93 11.09
CA ALA A 328 15.91 -1.63 12.34
C ALA A 328 16.08 -3.14 12.12
N ALA A 329 15.23 -3.77 11.30
CA ALA A 329 15.36 -5.17 10.92
C ALA A 329 16.69 -5.45 10.20
N CYS A 330 17.06 -4.60 9.25
CA CYS A 330 18.34 -4.67 8.55
C CYS A 330 19.53 -4.47 9.52
N ALA A 331 19.45 -3.48 10.41
CA ALA A 331 20.51 -3.18 11.34
C ALA A 331 20.80 -4.34 12.32
N VAL A 332 19.77 -5.00 12.84
CA VAL A 332 19.93 -6.20 13.66
C VAL A 332 20.64 -7.30 12.88
N MET A 333 20.16 -7.56 11.66
CA MET A 333 20.69 -8.60 10.79
C MET A 333 22.16 -8.39 10.43
N ASN A 334 22.57 -7.13 10.28
CA ASN A 334 23.90 -6.77 9.81
C ASN A 334 24.91 -6.58 10.94
N ASN A 335 24.47 -6.18 12.14
CA ASN A 335 25.40 -5.67 13.17
C ASN A 335 25.32 -6.40 14.51
N MET A 336 24.31 -7.23 14.74
CA MET A 336 24.22 -7.98 15.98
C MET A 336 25.23 -9.13 15.95
N ALA A 337 26.01 -9.29 17.02
CA ALA A 337 26.99 -10.37 17.14
C ALA A 337 26.31 -11.74 17.21
N SER A 338 26.94 -12.75 16.64
CA SER A 338 26.61 -14.14 16.88
C SER A 338 27.02 -14.57 18.30
N PHE A 339 26.53 -15.73 18.77
CA PHE A 339 26.96 -16.32 20.07
C PHE A 339 28.47 -16.50 20.10
N ASP A 340 29.07 -17.00 19.02
CA ASP A 340 30.51 -17.20 18.87
C ASP A 340 31.28 -15.88 19.01
N GLU A 341 30.86 -14.84 18.25
CA GLU A 341 31.49 -13.53 18.27
C GLU A 341 31.36 -12.80 19.62
N ALA A 342 30.24 -13.04 20.33
CA ALA A 342 29.98 -12.50 21.66
C ALA A 342 30.67 -13.28 22.75
N GLY A 343 31.26 -14.46 22.48
CA GLY A 343 31.85 -15.35 23.45
C GLY A 343 30.84 -15.94 24.44
N ILE A 344 29.60 -16.08 24.01
CA ILE A 344 28.49 -16.62 24.84
C ILE A 344 28.26 -18.08 24.44
N ASN A 345 28.33 -18.99 25.40
CA ASN A 345 27.91 -20.38 25.21
C ASN A 345 26.39 -20.45 25.14
N ASP A 346 25.86 -21.07 24.08
CA ASP A 346 24.42 -21.17 23.82
C ASP A 346 23.79 -22.53 24.12
N ASP A 347 24.53 -23.47 24.78
CA ASP A 347 24.04 -24.80 25.12
C ASP A 347 22.75 -24.75 25.97
N TYR A 348 22.56 -23.70 26.77
CA TYR A 348 21.34 -23.48 27.57
C TYR A 348 20.08 -23.26 26.71
N LEU A 349 20.24 -23.01 25.43
CA LEU A 349 19.11 -22.84 24.49
C LEU A 349 18.66 -24.14 23.81
N ASP A 350 19.40 -25.23 23.96
CA ASP A 350 19.11 -26.48 23.25
C ASP A 350 17.73 -27.04 23.58
N GLU A 351 17.35 -27.03 24.86
CA GLU A 351 16.01 -27.46 25.27
C GLU A 351 14.91 -26.56 24.76
N ILE A 352 15.18 -25.25 24.68
CA ILE A 352 14.23 -24.21 24.20
C ILE A 352 14.04 -24.33 22.72
N ARG A 353 15.11 -24.53 21.94
CA ARG A 353 15.08 -24.72 20.47
C ARG A 353 14.29 -25.97 20.08
N GLN A 354 14.29 -27.03 20.92
CA GLN A 354 13.57 -28.28 20.69
C GLN A 354 12.08 -28.20 21.04
N GLY A 355 11.67 -27.25 21.87
CA GLY A 355 10.34 -27.24 22.49
C GLY A 355 9.34 -26.23 21.97
N ASP A 356 9.66 -25.39 20.97
CA ASP A 356 8.80 -24.28 20.47
C ASP A 356 8.18 -23.42 21.61
N GLN A 357 8.98 -23.14 22.63
CA GLN A 357 8.53 -22.48 23.88
C GLN A 357 8.43 -20.95 23.75
N PHE A 358 8.64 -20.40 22.55
CA PHE A 358 8.55 -18.96 22.26
C PHE A 358 7.25 -18.54 21.56
N THR A 359 6.39 -19.50 21.23
CA THR A 359 5.06 -19.18 20.67
C THR A 359 4.13 -18.88 21.85
N PRO A 360 3.50 -17.68 21.92
CA PRO A 360 2.59 -17.32 23.00
C PRO A 360 1.30 -18.13 22.96
#